data_3afc57a6b3eebbffdc75297fb93c29a0
#
_entry.id   3afc57a6b3eebbffdc75297fb93c29a0
#
_cell.length_a   1.000
_cell.length_b   1.000
_cell.length_c   1.000
_cell.angle_alpha   90.00
_cell.angle_beta   90.00
_cell.angle_gamma   90.00
#
_symmetry.space_group_name_H-M   'P 1'
#
loop_
_entity.id
_entity.type
_entity.pdbx_description
1 polymer ?
#
loop_
_entity_poly.entity_id
_entity_poly.type
_entity_poly.pdbx_seq_one_letter_code
_entity_poly.pdbx_strand_id
1 'polypeptide(L)'
;MKEFFYFSIIAILLSYIVLTRKKKKSKKFNKHPSGDYVLKIVINKEKRKENLKTIETLKRAVFEIAPSLFEDSSLYNKWKLCGEGKVVLVGDLSEFKTIKQKSKEENIPCSNCEDLLLMVGPGLKSKINKFTGHLKLY
;
A
#
# COMPACT_ATOMS: atom_id res chain seq x y z
N MET A 1 -42.51 33.77 -15.66
CA MET A 1 -42.38 32.30 -15.81
C MET A 1 -40.93 31.79 -15.87
N LYS A 2 -40.01 32.49 -16.51
CA LYS A 2 -38.61 32.03 -16.61
C LYS A 2 -37.88 31.98 -15.24
N GLU A 3 -38.17 32.90 -14.36
CA GLU A 3 -37.51 32.96 -13.03
C GLU A 3 -37.84 31.79 -12.09
N PHE A 4 -39.09 31.33 -12.12
CA PHE A 4 -39.50 30.16 -11.34
C PHE A 4 -38.81 28.88 -11.80
N PHE A 5 -38.45 28.79 -13.07
CA PHE A 5 -37.74 27.66 -13.62
C PHE A 5 -36.29 27.57 -13.12
N TYR A 6 -35.63 28.71 -12.97
CA TYR A 6 -34.27 28.78 -12.44
C TYR A 6 -34.23 28.45 -10.95
N PHE A 7 -35.21 28.91 -10.17
CA PHE A 7 -35.29 28.56 -8.74
C PHE A 7 -35.49 27.08 -8.50
N SER A 8 -36.29 26.41 -9.30
CA SER A 8 -36.49 24.96 -9.19
C SER A 8 -35.24 24.16 -9.54
N ILE A 9 -34.48 24.57 -10.56
CA ILE A 9 -33.21 23.90 -10.92
C ILE A 9 -32.17 24.08 -9.82
N ILE A 10 -32.03 25.26 -9.24
CA ILE A 10 -31.11 25.54 -8.15
C ILE A 10 -31.49 24.71 -6.91
N ALA A 11 -32.76 24.60 -6.55
CA ALA A 11 -33.23 23.78 -5.45
C ALA A 11 -32.90 22.29 -5.64
N ILE A 12 -33.06 21.77 -6.86
CA ILE A 12 -32.71 20.39 -7.21
C ILE A 12 -31.21 20.15 -7.11
N LEU A 13 -30.37 21.07 -7.60
CA LEU A 13 -28.92 20.98 -7.51
C LEU A 13 -28.43 21.05 -6.05
N LEU A 14 -29.00 21.92 -5.24
CA LEU A 14 -28.68 22.01 -3.82
C LEU A 14 -29.08 20.73 -3.06
N SER A 15 -30.26 20.17 -3.33
CA SER A 15 -30.69 18.92 -2.71
C SER A 15 -29.79 17.74 -3.13
N TYR A 16 -29.36 17.70 -4.40
CA TYR A 16 -28.41 16.70 -4.89
C TYR A 16 -27.04 16.81 -4.20
N ILE A 17 -26.51 18.03 -4.02
CA ILE A 17 -25.26 18.28 -3.31
C ILE A 17 -25.36 17.86 -1.84
N VAL A 18 -26.48 18.15 -1.16
CA VAL A 18 -26.71 17.76 0.24
C VAL A 18 -26.81 16.24 0.36
N LEU A 19 -27.49 15.56 -0.57
CA LEU A 19 -27.63 14.12 -0.59
C LEU A 19 -26.31 13.40 -0.87
N THR A 20 -25.49 13.94 -1.78
CA THR A 20 -24.16 13.38 -2.07
C THR A 20 -23.17 13.62 -0.94
N ARG A 21 -23.25 14.76 -0.24
CA ARG A 21 -22.45 15.04 0.97
C ARG A 21 -22.85 14.12 2.15
N LYS A 22 -24.13 13.79 2.32
CA LYS A 22 -24.57 12.84 3.35
C LYS A 22 -24.06 11.40 3.11
N LYS A 23 -23.85 11.00 1.86
CA LYS A 23 -23.28 9.67 1.55
C LYS A 23 -21.78 9.55 1.87
N LYS A 24 -21.06 10.66 2.03
CA LYS A 24 -19.69 10.70 2.58
C LYS A 24 -19.66 10.75 4.11
N LYS A 25 -20.60 10.15 4.82
CA LYS A 25 -20.34 9.79 6.22
C LYS A 25 -19.19 8.80 6.21
N SER A 26 -18.01 9.31 6.54
CA SER A 26 -16.84 8.50 6.83
C SER A 26 -17.28 7.33 7.71
N LYS A 27 -17.11 6.12 7.24
CA LYS A 27 -17.14 4.95 8.13
C LYS A 27 -16.12 5.28 9.22
N LYS A 28 -16.60 5.60 10.42
CA LYS A 28 -15.75 5.76 11.60
C LYS A 28 -15.04 4.41 11.77
N PHE A 29 -13.82 4.34 11.29
CA PHE A 29 -12.90 3.26 11.62
C PHE A 29 -12.47 3.45 13.08
N ASN A 30 -13.36 3.11 14.01
CA ASN A 30 -13.16 3.29 15.45
C ASN A 30 -12.55 2.05 16.12
N LYS A 31 -11.92 1.14 15.36
CA LYS A 31 -11.14 0.06 15.96
C LYS A 31 -9.75 0.07 15.37
N HIS A 32 -8.74 0.35 16.22
CA HIS A 32 -7.37 0.00 15.89
C HIS A 32 -7.35 -1.46 15.45
N PRO A 33 -6.71 -1.77 14.32
CA PRO A 33 -6.59 -3.15 13.88
C PRO A 33 -5.90 -3.97 14.97
N SER A 34 -6.35 -5.20 15.17
CA SER A 34 -5.68 -6.14 16.08
C SER A 34 -4.32 -6.52 15.48
N GLY A 35 -3.27 -5.85 15.92
CA GLY A 35 -1.88 -6.08 15.50
C GLY A 35 -1.29 -4.96 14.64
N ASP A 36 0.04 -4.97 14.53
CA ASP A 36 0.80 -4.01 13.73
C ASP A 36 0.84 -4.44 12.28
N TYR A 37 0.60 -3.48 11.38
CA TYR A 37 0.70 -3.67 9.94
C TYR A 37 1.93 -2.95 9.40
N VAL A 38 2.66 -3.58 8.50
CA VAL A 38 3.91 -3.07 7.95
C VAL A 38 3.99 -3.36 6.44
N LEU A 39 4.71 -2.49 5.74
CA LEU A 39 5.18 -2.71 4.38
C LEU A 39 6.68 -2.93 4.41
N LYS A 40 7.18 -3.98 3.79
CA LYS A 40 8.61 -4.23 3.66
C LYS A 40 9.06 -4.11 2.21
N ILE A 41 10.18 -3.46 2.02
CA ILE A 41 10.85 -3.30 0.73
C ILE A 41 12.17 -4.04 0.82
N VAL A 42 12.34 -5.08 0.03
CA VAL A 42 13.59 -5.86 -0.02
C VAL A 42 14.35 -5.48 -1.28
N ILE A 43 15.56 -4.97 -1.10
CA ILE A 43 16.43 -4.52 -2.20
C ILE A 43 17.44 -5.61 -2.50
N ASN A 44 17.67 -5.89 -3.78
CA ASN A 44 18.68 -6.85 -4.20
C ASN A 44 20.08 -6.40 -3.77
N LYS A 45 20.75 -7.27 -3.02
CA LYS A 45 22.09 -7.05 -2.46
C LYS A 45 23.12 -6.66 -3.53
N GLU A 46 23.06 -7.26 -4.69
CA GLU A 46 24.00 -6.98 -5.79
C GLU A 46 23.78 -5.59 -6.39
N LYS A 47 22.54 -5.15 -6.49
CA LYS A 47 22.16 -3.85 -7.04
C LYS A 47 22.39 -2.69 -6.09
N ARG A 48 22.56 -2.96 -4.79
CA ARG A 48 22.82 -1.93 -3.76
C ARG A 48 24.11 -1.12 -4.03
N LYS A 49 25.08 -1.70 -4.71
CA LYS A 49 26.41 -1.08 -4.95
C LYS A 49 26.41 -0.03 -6.05
N GLU A 50 25.36 0.08 -6.83
CA GLU A 50 25.23 1.03 -7.92
C GLU A 50 24.61 2.35 -7.43
N ASN A 51 25.43 3.32 -7.09
CA ASN A 51 25.20 4.73 -6.66
C ASN A 51 23.83 5.42 -7.03
N LEU A 52 23.81 6.73 -7.21
CA LEU A 52 22.62 7.61 -7.41
C LEU A 52 21.63 7.13 -8.48
N LYS A 53 22.05 6.46 -9.55
CA LYS A 53 21.15 5.85 -10.54
C LYS A 53 20.23 4.81 -9.90
N THR A 54 20.73 4.09 -8.89
CA THR A 54 19.94 3.09 -8.16
C THR A 54 18.81 3.73 -7.38
N ILE A 55 19.00 4.90 -6.79
CA ILE A 55 17.94 5.59 -6.03
C ILE A 55 16.79 6.02 -6.95
N GLU A 56 17.08 6.58 -8.12
CA GLU A 56 16.03 6.94 -9.08
C GLU A 56 15.31 5.72 -9.62
N THR A 57 16.05 4.67 -9.94
CA THR A 57 15.48 3.40 -10.39
C THR A 57 14.61 2.78 -9.31
N LEU A 58 15.03 2.81 -8.04
CA LEU A 58 14.23 2.33 -6.90
C LEU A 58 12.95 3.13 -6.73
N LYS A 59 13.00 4.45 -6.79
CA LYS A 59 11.80 5.30 -6.73
C LYS A 59 10.82 4.91 -7.82
N ARG A 60 11.28 4.83 -9.06
CA ARG A 60 10.47 4.47 -10.23
C ARG A 60 9.84 3.10 -10.05
N ALA A 61 10.62 2.10 -9.64
CA ALA A 61 10.15 0.75 -9.37
C ALA A 61 9.08 0.72 -8.27
N VAL A 62 9.26 1.47 -7.18
CA VAL A 62 8.25 1.58 -6.11
C VAL A 62 6.94 2.15 -6.64
N PHE A 63 6.98 3.22 -7.43
CA PHE A 63 5.77 3.81 -8.02
C PHE A 63 5.08 2.87 -9.02
N GLU A 64 5.83 2.05 -9.72
CA GLU A 64 5.30 1.09 -10.69
C GLU A 64 4.53 -0.04 -10.01
N ILE A 65 5.04 -0.58 -8.91
CA ILE A 65 4.46 -1.76 -8.25
C ILE A 65 3.51 -1.44 -7.09
N ALA A 66 3.61 -0.26 -6.49
CA ALA A 66 2.79 0.13 -5.34
C ALA A 66 1.26 0.04 -5.60
N PRO A 67 0.73 0.45 -6.76
CA PRO A 67 -0.70 0.35 -7.02
C PRO A 67 -1.25 -1.08 -6.86
N SER A 68 -0.54 -2.09 -7.35
CA SER A 68 -0.97 -3.50 -7.24
C SER A 68 -1.00 -4.01 -5.79
N LEU A 69 -0.16 -3.45 -4.92
CA LEU A 69 -0.13 -3.79 -3.49
C LEU A 69 -1.28 -3.16 -2.71
N PHE A 70 -1.81 -2.05 -3.19
CA PHE A 70 -2.84 -1.28 -2.50
C PHE A 70 -4.26 -1.53 -3.04
N GLU A 71 -4.44 -2.53 -3.89
CA GLU A 71 -5.74 -2.95 -4.40
C GLU A 71 -6.67 -3.40 -3.27
N ASP A 72 -6.14 -4.12 -2.27
CA ASP A 72 -6.89 -4.45 -1.06
C ASP A 72 -6.98 -3.23 -0.14
N SER A 73 -8.08 -2.48 -0.30
CA SER A 73 -8.35 -1.30 0.51
C SER A 73 -8.44 -1.58 2.01
N SER A 74 -8.78 -2.82 2.42
CA SER A 74 -8.84 -3.22 3.83
C SER A 74 -7.44 -3.29 4.45
N LEU A 75 -6.50 -3.96 3.80
CA LEU A 75 -5.10 -4.05 4.24
C LEU A 75 -4.42 -2.68 4.20
N TYR A 76 -4.65 -1.91 3.14
CA TYR A 76 -4.14 -0.55 3.02
C TYR A 76 -4.61 0.35 4.17
N ASN A 77 -5.91 0.33 4.48
CA ASN A 77 -6.47 1.13 5.56
C ASN A 77 -5.93 0.71 6.94
N LYS A 78 -5.77 -0.59 7.20
CA LYS A 78 -5.17 -1.09 8.44
C LYS A 78 -3.74 -0.61 8.61
N TRP A 79 -2.94 -0.71 7.56
CA TRP A 79 -1.56 -0.23 7.54
C TRP A 79 -1.49 1.28 7.77
N LYS A 80 -2.36 2.05 7.13
CA LYS A 80 -2.46 3.49 7.31
C LYS A 80 -2.80 3.87 8.75
N LEU A 81 -3.74 3.17 9.38
CA LEU A 81 -4.10 3.36 10.79
C LEU A 81 -2.96 2.98 11.76
N CYS A 82 -2.06 2.10 11.36
CA CYS A 82 -0.86 1.74 12.12
C CYS A 82 0.34 2.67 11.90
N GLY A 83 0.13 3.82 11.24
CA GLY A 83 1.17 4.83 11.04
C GLY A 83 2.05 4.59 9.81
N GLU A 84 1.60 3.79 8.85
CA GLU A 84 2.28 3.56 7.56
C GLU A 84 3.74 3.11 7.68
N GLY A 85 4.03 2.23 8.65
CA GLY A 85 5.37 1.72 8.89
C GLY A 85 5.97 1.04 7.66
N LYS A 86 7.18 1.47 7.29
CA LYS A 86 7.95 0.94 6.16
C LYS A 86 9.32 0.48 6.65
N VAL A 87 9.75 -0.68 6.20
CA VAL A 87 11.07 -1.23 6.55
C VAL A 87 11.80 -1.62 5.26
N VAL A 88 13.02 -1.13 5.11
CA VAL A 88 13.86 -1.46 3.95
C VAL A 88 14.90 -2.49 4.37
N LEU A 89 14.93 -3.59 3.64
CA LEU A 89 15.77 -4.76 3.89
C LEU A 89 16.65 -5.03 2.67
N VAL A 90 17.68 -5.83 2.87
CA VAL A 90 18.56 -6.32 1.81
C VAL A 90 18.43 -7.83 1.72
N GLY A 91 18.23 -8.34 0.50
CA GLY A 91 18.15 -9.77 0.21
C GLY A 91 18.75 -10.11 -1.14
N ASP A 92 18.89 -11.39 -1.40
CA ASP A 92 19.30 -11.91 -2.71
C ASP A 92 18.10 -12.42 -3.52
N LEU A 93 18.34 -12.84 -4.75
CA LEU A 93 17.28 -13.34 -5.62
C LEU A 93 16.67 -14.67 -5.15
N SER A 94 17.39 -15.48 -4.40
CA SER A 94 16.86 -16.72 -3.83
C SER A 94 15.86 -16.40 -2.72
N GLU A 95 16.16 -15.39 -1.92
CA GLU A 95 15.26 -14.87 -0.89
C GLU A 95 14.01 -14.25 -1.50
N PHE A 96 14.13 -13.53 -2.64
CA PHE A 96 12.96 -13.01 -3.38
C PHE A 96 11.97 -14.13 -3.74
N LYS A 97 12.46 -15.24 -4.27
CA LYS A 97 11.62 -16.40 -4.63
C LYS A 97 10.90 -16.97 -3.40
N THR A 98 11.65 -17.18 -2.32
CA THR A 98 11.11 -17.69 -1.05
C THR A 98 10.05 -16.76 -0.48
N ILE A 99 10.32 -15.45 -0.44
CA ILE A 99 9.39 -14.45 0.08
C ILE A 99 8.12 -14.40 -0.75
N LYS A 100 8.22 -14.41 -2.08
CA LYS A 100 7.05 -14.44 -2.97
C LYS A 100 6.16 -15.65 -2.73
N GLN A 101 6.76 -16.82 -2.60
CA GLN A 101 6.02 -18.05 -2.29
C GLN A 101 5.32 -17.96 -0.94
N LYS A 102 6.02 -17.57 0.11
CA LYS A 102 5.47 -17.43 1.47
C LYS A 102 4.40 -16.36 1.55
N SER A 103 4.57 -15.24 0.86
CA SER A 103 3.55 -14.20 0.78
C SER A 103 2.26 -14.72 0.16
N LYS A 104 2.36 -15.52 -0.89
CA LYS A 104 1.21 -16.16 -1.53
C LYS A 104 0.51 -17.15 -0.58
N GLU A 105 1.26 -17.97 0.15
CA GLU A 105 0.72 -18.93 1.14
C GLU A 105 -0.03 -18.22 2.28
N GLU A 106 0.46 -17.06 2.72
CA GLU A 106 -0.13 -16.26 3.81
C GLU A 106 -1.17 -15.21 3.33
N ASN A 107 -1.49 -15.17 2.04
CA ASN A 107 -2.37 -14.17 1.40
C ASN A 107 -1.92 -12.72 1.70
N ILE A 108 -0.63 -12.46 1.60
CA ILE A 108 -0.04 -11.14 1.76
C ILE A 108 0.30 -10.59 0.37
N PRO A 109 -0.11 -9.35 0.04
CA PRO A 109 0.27 -8.72 -1.21
C PRO A 109 1.78 -8.68 -1.38
N CYS A 110 2.25 -9.06 -2.57
CA CYS A 110 3.67 -9.07 -2.88
C CYS A 110 3.86 -8.77 -4.36
N SER A 111 4.73 -7.83 -4.68
CA SER A 111 5.07 -7.47 -6.04
C SER A 111 6.56 -7.19 -6.17
N ASN A 112 7.14 -7.44 -7.32
CA ASN A 112 8.55 -7.15 -7.59
C ASN A 112 8.70 -6.35 -8.89
N CYS A 113 9.73 -5.52 -8.92
CA CYS A 113 10.21 -4.88 -10.14
C CYS A 113 11.49 -5.58 -10.55
N GLU A 114 11.37 -6.45 -11.56
CA GLU A 114 12.48 -7.28 -12.05
C GLU A 114 13.27 -7.94 -10.92
N ASP A 115 14.60 -7.90 -11.01
CA ASP A 115 15.53 -8.39 -9.99
C ASP A 115 16.04 -7.28 -9.07
N LEU A 116 15.42 -6.11 -9.10
CA LEU A 116 15.88 -4.93 -8.37
C LEU A 116 15.34 -4.87 -6.95
N LEU A 117 14.03 -4.95 -6.81
CA LEU A 117 13.38 -4.89 -5.51
C LEU A 117 12.09 -5.73 -5.45
N LEU A 118 11.75 -6.10 -4.25
CA LEU A 118 10.53 -6.81 -3.91
C LEU A 118 9.81 -6.02 -2.81
N MET A 119 8.52 -5.77 -2.97
CA MET A 119 7.67 -5.19 -1.94
C MET A 119 6.71 -6.24 -1.39
N VAL A 120 6.61 -6.32 -0.05
CA VAL A 120 5.78 -7.27 0.68
C VAL A 120 4.89 -6.52 1.65
N GLY A 121 3.61 -6.74 1.53
CA GLY A 121 2.59 -6.05 2.31
C GLY A 121 1.83 -5.02 1.47
N PRO A 122 1.01 -4.18 2.12
CA PRO A 122 0.83 -4.13 3.57
C PRO A 122 0.25 -5.41 4.16
N GLY A 123 0.72 -5.79 5.34
CA GLY A 123 0.27 -7.00 6.02
C GLY A 123 0.69 -7.06 7.48
N LEU A 124 0.20 -8.06 8.19
CA LEU A 124 0.47 -8.24 9.61
C LEU A 124 1.98 -8.46 9.84
N LYS A 125 2.59 -7.60 10.64
CA LYS A 125 4.03 -7.61 10.93
C LYS A 125 4.52 -8.97 11.43
N SER A 126 3.75 -9.61 12.31
CA SER A 126 4.09 -10.94 12.85
C SER A 126 4.17 -12.02 11.77
N LYS A 127 3.29 -11.97 10.76
CA LYS A 127 3.31 -12.90 9.63
C LYS A 127 4.49 -12.62 8.69
N ILE A 128 4.67 -11.37 8.29
CA ILE A 128 5.76 -10.98 7.38
C ILE A 128 7.13 -11.26 8.00
N ASN A 129 7.28 -11.06 9.32
CA ASN A 129 8.53 -11.33 10.01
C ASN A 129 8.94 -12.80 9.99
N LYS A 130 8.02 -13.75 9.89
CA LYS A 130 8.33 -15.18 9.83
C LYS A 130 9.29 -15.52 8.68
N PHE A 131 9.16 -14.83 7.55
CA PHE A 131 9.96 -15.13 6.36
C PHE A 131 10.87 -13.99 5.89
N THR A 132 10.90 -12.88 6.64
CA THR A 132 11.78 -11.74 6.34
C THR A 132 12.64 -11.32 7.55
N GLY A 133 12.43 -11.94 8.72
CA GLY A 133 13.08 -11.51 9.97
C GLY A 133 14.59 -11.77 10.02
N HIS A 134 15.10 -12.66 9.17
CA HIS A 134 16.53 -12.97 9.04
C HIS A 134 17.29 -11.98 8.13
N LEU A 135 16.55 -11.17 7.35
CA LEU A 135 17.17 -10.21 6.43
C LEU A 135 17.75 -9.01 7.18
N LYS A 136 18.85 -8.49 6.66
CA LYS A 136 19.51 -7.32 7.22
C LYS A 136 18.79 -6.03 6.80
N LEU A 137 18.82 -5.04 7.67
CA LEU A 137 18.40 -3.68 7.32
C LEU A 137 19.33 -3.09 6.25
N TYR A 138 18.72 -2.26 5.39
CA TYR A 138 19.44 -1.53 4.34
C TYR A 138 20.38 -0.48 4.93
#